data_7fd53afe95a03ecb9fb27c1008a7db0c
#
_entry.id   7fd53afe95a03ecb9fb27c1008a7db0c
#
_cell.length_a   1.000
_cell.length_b   1.000
_cell.length_c   1.000
_cell.angle_alpha   90.00
_cell.angle_beta   90.00
_cell.angle_gamma   90.00
#
_symmetry.space_group_name_H-M   'P 1'
#
loop_
_entity.id
_entity.type
_entity.pdbx_description
1 polymer ?
#
loop_
_entity_poly.entity_id
_entity_poly.type
_entity_poly.pdbx_seq_one_letter_code
_entity_poly.pdbx_strand_id
1 'polypeptide(L)'
;MFGFYGKVFVSLCDICTLQVIIVRGMKNQKMYEAGDKMISLIRDNYNLLQCLGSFGISLGFGDKTVKQVCEDQGVDTYTFLAVVNFMINGYREMDDVSRLSVATLLQYLKASHNYFLGFQLPFIRKELVDALDENDNLARLILKLYDEYSRAVTQHMRYEEKTVFPYVESLIGGKPLANYAIDMYSKHHGQESSKLRELKSIIIKYFPGDSLRNNQLSATLYDIYNNEEWLALHAEVEDNIFIPAIRSLEERSRQSDVSAKISNMIGRNQEGADALGEREKDVIVALVQGMSNKEIAEHLCISVNTVITHRRNIARKLQIHSAAGLTIYAIVNNLIDISAVKL
;
A
#
# COMPACT_ATOMS: atom_id res chain seq x y z
N MET A 1 -7.86 35.17 -31.85
CA MET A 1 -7.55 35.13 -30.40
C MET A 1 -8.42 34.04 -29.80
N PHE A 2 -7.95 32.80 -29.82
CA PHE A 2 -8.70 31.62 -29.36
C PHE A 2 -8.15 31.20 -28.02
N GLY A 3 -9.00 31.28 -26.98
CA GLY A 3 -8.68 30.81 -25.63
C GLY A 3 -8.91 29.31 -25.51
N PHE A 4 -7.90 28.55 -25.09
CA PHE A 4 -7.95 27.17 -24.74
C PHE A 4 -8.67 27.01 -23.38
N TYR A 5 -9.88 26.47 -23.38
CA TYR A 5 -10.51 25.91 -22.17
C TYR A 5 -10.07 24.46 -22.04
N GLY A 6 -9.09 24.23 -21.19
CA GLY A 6 -8.78 22.88 -20.70
C GLY A 6 -9.92 22.36 -19.83
N LYS A 7 -10.68 21.36 -20.29
CA LYS A 7 -11.61 20.61 -19.46
C LYS A 7 -10.81 19.76 -18.48
N VAL A 8 -10.77 20.19 -17.23
CA VAL A 8 -10.36 19.34 -16.13
C VAL A 8 -11.47 18.28 -15.96
N PHE A 9 -11.21 17.04 -16.36
CA PHE A 9 -12.04 15.90 -16.01
C PHE A 9 -11.79 15.59 -14.53
N VAL A 10 -12.59 16.17 -13.65
CA VAL A 10 -12.66 15.75 -12.25
C VAL A 10 -13.42 14.42 -12.24
N SER A 11 -12.77 13.36 -11.80
CA SER A 11 -13.36 12.04 -11.65
C SER A 11 -14.54 12.12 -10.66
N LEU A 12 -15.60 11.35 -10.88
CA LEU A 12 -16.75 11.24 -9.95
C LEU A 12 -16.32 10.72 -8.55
N CYS A 13 -15.17 10.07 -8.46
CA CYS A 13 -14.50 9.69 -7.22
C CYS A 13 -14.03 10.92 -6.42
N ASP A 14 -13.49 11.95 -7.10
CA ASP A 14 -13.02 13.19 -6.47
C ASP A 14 -14.17 13.98 -5.83
N ILE A 15 -15.39 13.90 -6.37
CA ILE A 15 -16.57 14.60 -5.80
C ILE A 15 -17.07 13.90 -4.54
N CYS A 16 -17.07 12.55 -4.48
CA CYS A 16 -17.41 11.82 -3.27
C CYS A 16 -16.35 12.01 -2.18
N THR A 17 -15.07 11.97 -2.54
CA THR A 17 -13.96 12.25 -1.61
C THR A 17 -14.00 13.67 -1.08
N LEU A 18 -14.31 14.67 -1.93
CA LEU A 18 -14.51 16.06 -1.51
C LEU A 18 -15.72 16.24 -0.56
N GLN A 19 -16.84 15.55 -0.77
CA GLN A 19 -17.97 15.62 0.14
C GLN A 19 -17.69 15.00 1.50
N VAL A 20 -17.02 13.86 1.55
CA VAL A 20 -16.58 13.22 2.80
C VAL A 20 -15.56 14.10 3.54
N ILE A 21 -14.63 14.74 2.82
CA ILE A 21 -13.65 15.67 3.37
C ILE A 21 -14.35 16.94 3.93
N ILE A 22 -15.35 17.50 3.24
CA ILE A 22 -16.07 18.70 3.68
C ILE A 22 -16.90 18.44 4.95
N VAL A 23 -17.53 17.27 5.05
CA VAL A 23 -18.30 16.90 6.26
C VAL A 23 -17.39 16.61 7.45
N ARG A 24 -16.18 16.05 7.22
CA ARG A 24 -15.15 15.83 8.26
C ARG A 24 -14.42 17.12 8.68
N GLY A 25 -14.27 18.09 7.78
CA GLY A 25 -13.48 19.31 8.01
C GLY A 25 -14.01 20.29 9.06
N MET A 26 -15.16 20.02 9.69
CA MET A 26 -15.79 20.91 10.70
C MET A 26 -15.75 20.39 12.14
N LYS A 27 -15.19 19.22 12.43
CA LYS A 27 -14.99 18.75 13.82
C LYS A 27 -13.58 19.07 14.31
N ASN A 28 -13.50 19.53 15.56
CA ASN A 28 -12.26 19.77 16.30
C ASN A 28 -11.21 18.67 15.98
N GLN A 29 -10.10 19.06 15.39
CA GLN A 29 -9.05 18.16 14.91
C GLN A 29 -8.23 17.60 16.08
N LYS A 30 -8.86 16.80 16.95
CA LYS A 30 -8.16 16.11 18.02
C LYS A 30 -7.34 14.96 17.41
N MET A 31 -6.03 15.03 17.61
CA MET A 31 -5.13 13.90 17.35
C MET A 31 -5.05 13.05 18.60
N TYR A 32 -5.26 11.74 18.46
CA TYR A 32 -5.08 10.79 19.56
C TYR A 32 -3.64 10.35 19.65
N GLU A 33 -3.20 10.19 20.91
CA GLU A 33 -1.84 9.81 21.26
C GLU A 33 -1.81 8.51 22.07
N ALA A 34 -0.63 7.90 22.19
CA ALA A 34 -0.43 6.64 22.89
C ALA A 34 -0.86 6.67 24.38
N GLY A 35 -0.81 7.86 25.01
CA GLY A 35 -1.22 8.09 26.39
C GLY A 35 -2.70 8.30 26.60
N ASP A 36 -3.49 8.55 25.55
CA ASP A 36 -4.94 8.71 25.66
C ASP A 36 -5.61 7.42 26.12
N LYS A 37 -6.74 7.56 26.82
CA LYS A 37 -7.56 6.40 27.20
C LYS A 37 -8.27 5.82 25.97
N MET A 38 -8.17 4.50 25.77
CA MET A 38 -8.83 3.83 24.66
C MET A 38 -10.35 4.11 24.63
N ILE A 39 -11.00 4.13 25.79
CA ILE A 39 -12.43 4.44 25.91
C ILE A 39 -12.76 5.84 25.41
N SER A 40 -11.84 6.79 25.48
CA SER A 40 -12.09 8.16 25.00
C SER A 40 -12.20 8.22 23.48
N LEU A 41 -11.40 7.41 22.77
CA LEU A 41 -11.49 7.29 21.31
C LEU A 41 -12.91 6.86 20.89
N ILE A 42 -13.46 5.86 21.59
CA ILE A 42 -14.80 5.32 21.28
C ILE A 42 -15.90 6.31 21.64
N ARG A 43 -15.77 7.03 22.77
CA ARG A 43 -16.74 8.06 23.17
C ARG A 43 -16.79 9.22 22.20
N ASP A 44 -15.64 9.62 21.69
CA ASP A 44 -15.54 10.74 20.75
C ASP A 44 -15.98 10.31 19.33
N ASN A 45 -15.77 9.03 18.97
CA ASN A 45 -16.19 8.47 17.70
C ASN A 45 -16.51 6.97 17.82
N TYR A 46 -17.78 6.61 17.98
CA TYR A 46 -18.22 5.22 18.13
C TYR A 46 -17.96 4.36 16.86
N ASN A 47 -17.80 4.98 15.69
CA ASN A 47 -17.44 4.27 14.47
C ASN A 47 -16.10 3.54 14.58
N LEU A 48 -15.21 3.95 15.50
CA LEU A 48 -13.95 3.25 15.76
C LEU A 48 -14.12 1.85 16.37
N LEU A 49 -15.30 1.47 16.82
CA LEU A 49 -15.57 0.09 17.27
C LEU A 49 -15.23 -0.94 16.21
N GLN A 50 -15.59 -0.65 14.96
CA GLN A 50 -15.26 -1.53 13.83
C GLN A 50 -13.74 -1.56 13.56
N CYS A 51 -13.10 -0.41 13.66
CA CYS A 51 -11.64 -0.30 13.52
C CYS A 51 -10.91 -1.15 14.58
N LEU A 52 -11.36 -1.12 15.84
CA LEU A 52 -10.80 -1.99 16.89
C LEU A 52 -10.90 -3.47 16.50
N GLY A 53 -12.07 -3.92 16.03
CA GLY A 53 -12.29 -5.29 15.57
C GLY A 53 -11.36 -5.69 14.43
N SER A 54 -11.14 -4.79 13.47
CA SER A 54 -10.21 -5.02 12.35
C SER A 54 -8.74 -5.09 12.80
N PHE A 55 -8.35 -4.42 13.89
CA PHE A 55 -7.04 -4.61 14.52
C PHE A 55 -6.98 -5.83 15.45
N GLY A 56 -8.06 -6.59 15.60
CA GLY A 56 -8.14 -7.73 16.51
C GLY A 56 -8.22 -7.31 17.99
N ILE A 57 -8.51 -6.03 18.26
CA ILE A 57 -8.63 -5.52 19.64
C ILE A 57 -9.98 -5.89 20.21
N SER A 58 -9.97 -6.75 21.22
CA SER A 58 -11.18 -7.16 21.95
C SER A 58 -11.67 -6.07 22.90
N LEU A 59 -13.00 -5.99 23.05
CA LEU A 59 -13.63 -5.13 24.07
C LEU A 59 -13.29 -5.64 25.48
N GLY A 60 -13.53 -4.80 26.50
CA GLY A 60 -13.23 -5.14 27.89
C GLY A 60 -11.85 -4.68 28.37
N PHE A 61 -11.23 -3.75 27.67
CA PHE A 61 -9.91 -3.18 28.00
C PHE A 61 -9.87 -2.24 29.22
N GLY A 62 -11.04 -1.93 29.82
CA GLY A 62 -11.16 -1.08 31.01
C GLY A 62 -10.64 0.35 30.77
N ASP A 63 -9.93 0.90 31.76
CA ASP A 63 -9.37 2.27 31.71
C ASP A 63 -7.94 2.33 31.15
N LYS A 64 -7.52 1.31 30.37
CA LYS A 64 -6.18 1.28 29.79
C LYS A 64 -6.00 2.37 28.73
N THR A 65 -4.73 2.80 28.56
CA THR A 65 -4.33 3.71 27.51
C THR A 65 -4.29 2.97 26.16
N VAL A 66 -4.29 3.73 25.06
CA VAL A 66 -4.12 3.18 23.71
C VAL A 66 -2.89 2.29 23.63
N LYS A 67 -1.73 2.80 24.15
CA LYS A 67 -0.50 2.03 24.19
C LYS A 67 -0.65 0.69 24.93
N GLN A 68 -1.22 0.70 26.13
CA GLN A 68 -1.41 -0.50 26.93
C GLN A 68 -2.33 -1.53 26.23
N VAL A 69 -3.40 -1.07 25.59
CA VAL A 69 -4.31 -1.97 24.88
C VAL A 69 -3.63 -2.57 23.64
N CYS A 70 -2.91 -1.75 22.87
CA CYS A 70 -2.19 -2.23 21.69
C CYS A 70 -1.10 -3.24 22.08
N GLU A 71 -0.30 -2.97 23.14
CA GLU A 71 0.72 -3.88 23.64
C GLU A 71 0.11 -5.21 24.11
N ASP A 72 -0.99 -5.18 24.86
CA ASP A 72 -1.69 -6.39 25.35
C ASP A 72 -2.22 -7.27 24.21
N GLN A 73 -2.58 -6.69 23.08
CA GLN A 73 -3.15 -7.38 21.93
C GLN A 73 -2.12 -7.61 20.78
N GLY A 74 -0.86 -7.23 20.98
CA GLY A 74 0.21 -7.41 19.99
C GLY A 74 0.07 -6.51 18.75
N VAL A 75 -0.60 -5.36 18.89
CA VAL A 75 -0.83 -4.39 17.82
C VAL A 75 0.24 -3.29 17.89
N ASP A 76 0.82 -2.92 16.74
CA ASP A 76 1.74 -1.79 16.68
C ASP A 76 0.99 -0.48 16.96
N THR A 77 1.36 0.19 18.06
CA THR A 77 0.66 1.38 18.54
C THR A 77 0.76 2.55 17.56
N TYR A 78 1.91 2.72 16.89
CA TYR A 78 2.08 3.80 15.92
C TYR A 78 1.18 3.60 14.70
N THR A 79 1.14 2.40 14.17
CA THR A 79 0.29 2.03 13.02
C THR A 79 -1.19 2.15 13.37
N PHE A 80 -1.59 1.69 14.55
CA PHE A 80 -2.96 1.84 15.03
C PHE A 80 -3.38 3.31 15.07
N LEU A 81 -2.57 4.16 15.69
CA LEU A 81 -2.85 5.60 15.79
C LEU A 81 -2.83 6.30 14.44
N ALA A 82 -1.96 5.90 13.51
CA ALA A 82 -1.95 6.44 12.16
C ALA A 82 -3.28 6.18 11.45
N VAL A 83 -3.80 4.94 11.50
CA VAL A 83 -5.08 4.58 10.90
C VAL A 83 -6.24 5.30 11.61
N VAL A 84 -6.30 5.29 12.94
CA VAL A 84 -7.37 5.95 13.72
C VAL A 84 -7.43 7.45 13.44
N ASN A 85 -6.29 8.13 13.51
CA ASN A 85 -6.22 9.56 13.26
C ASN A 85 -6.56 9.92 11.81
N PHE A 86 -6.15 9.09 10.85
CA PHE A 86 -6.55 9.21 9.45
C PHE A 86 -8.06 9.06 9.28
N MET A 87 -8.68 8.04 9.88
CA MET A 87 -10.13 7.81 9.78
C MET A 87 -10.96 8.94 10.36
N ILE A 88 -10.46 9.61 11.42
CA ILE A 88 -11.17 10.71 12.09
C ILE A 88 -10.95 12.04 11.36
N ASN A 89 -9.72 12.34 10.98
CA ASN A 89 -9.31 13.65 10.52
C ASN A 89 -9.14 13.75 8.99
N GLY A 90 -9.25 12.62 8.27
CA GLY A 90 -8.91 12.54 6.85
C GLY A 90 -7.39 12.51 6.59
N TYR A 91 -7.03 12.60 5.31
CA TYR A 91 -5.62 12.57 4.90
C TYR A 91 -4.85 13.76 5.49
N ARG A 92 -3.75 13.42 6.13
CA ARG A 92 -2.66 14.34 6.45
C ARG A 92 -1.36 13.69 6.01
N GLU A 93 -0.44 14.51 5.52
CA GLU A 93 0.91 14.04 5.25
C GLU A 93 1.48 13.39 6.51
N MET A 94 1.85 12.12 6.40
CA MET A 94 2.45 11.40 7.53
C MET A 94 3.94 11.73 7.59
N ASP A 95 4.42 12.12 8.75
CA ASP A 95 5.81 12.53 8.96
C ASP A 95 6.81 11.42 8.56
N ASP A 96 6.45 10.15 8.78
CA ASP A 96 7.33 9.02 8.48
C ASP A 96 6.56 7.72 8.20
N VAL A 97 6.27 7.48 6.94
CA VAL A 97 5.62 6.26 6.45
C VAL A 97 6.47 5.00 6.74
N SER A 98 7.80 5.15 6.85
CA SER A 98 8.72 4.03 7.06
C SER A 98 8.57 3.39 8.45
N ARG A 99 7.97 4.08 9.40
CA ARG A 99 7.68 3.59 10.75
C ARG A 99 6.44 2.71 10.84
N LEU A 100 5.59 2.72 9.80
CA LEU A 100 4.38 1.88 9.79
C LEU A 100 4.74 0.39 9.75
N SER A 101 4.08 -0.39 10.58
CA SER A 101 4.15 -1.85 10.54
C SER A 101 3.27 -2.38 9.40
N VAL A 102 3.89 -2.73 8.27
CA VAL A 102 3.19 -3.34 7.14
C VAL A 102 2.50 -4.64 7.56
N ALA A 103 3.10 -5.39 8.48
CA ALA A 103 2.49 -6.63 9.03
C ALA A 103 1.18 -6.32 9.78
N THR A 104 1.16 -5.28 10.62
CA THR A 104 -0.04 -4.85 11.35
C THR A 104 -1.13 -4.34 10.39
N LEU A 105 -0.76 -3.56 9.36
CA LEU A 105 -1.70 -3.11 8.33
C LEU A 105 -2.29 -4.28 7.54
N LEU A 106 -1.46 -5.26 7.17
CA LEU A 106 -1.94 -6.45 6.47
C LEU A 106 -2.93 -7.27 7.32
N GLN A 107 -2.68 -7.41 8.63
CA GLN A 107 -3.61 -8.08 9.55
C GLN A 107 -4.93 -7.29 9.66
N TYR A 108 -4.85 -5.97 9.77
CA TYR A 108 -6.01 -5.09 9.78
C TYR A 108 -6.89 -5.29 8.53
N LEU A 109 -6.30 -5.28 7.33
CA LEU A 109 -7.04 -5.47 6.08
C LEU A 109 -7.64 -6.87 5.98
N LYS A 110 -6.91 -7.92 6.33
CA LYS A 110 -7.43 -9.30 6.36
C LYS A 110 -8.62 -9.46 7.30
N ALA A 111 -8.54 -8.88 8.49
CA ALA A 111 -9.63 -8.92 9.46
C ALA A 111 -10.84 -8.11 8.96
N SER A 112 -10.61 -6.97 8.30
CA SER A 112 -11.63 -6.17 7.66
C SER A 112 -12.35 -6.94 6.54
N HIS A 113 -11.62 -7.65 5.66
CA HIS A 113 -12.23 -8.54 4.65
C HIS A 113 -13.10 -9.64 5.28
N ASN A 114 -12.60 -10.29 6.33
CA ASN A 114 -13.38 -11.30 7.03
C ASN A 114 -14.67 -10.72 7.61
N TYR A 115 -14.63 -9.51 8.14
CA TYR A 115 -15.84 -8.82 8.63
C TYR A 115 -16.82 -8.54 7.50
N PHE A 116 -16.39 -7.95 6.39
CA PHE A 116 -17.29 -7.61 5.29
C PHE A 116 -17.84 -8.87 4.62
N LEU A 117 -16.99 -9.82 4.23
CA LEU A 117 -17.39 -10.99 3.47
C LEU A 117 -18.08 -12.06 4.33
N GLY A 118 -17.63 -12.23 5.57
CA GLY A 118 -18.13 -13.27 6.46
C GLY A 118 -19.32 -12.85 7.33
N PHE A 119 -19.49 -11.56 7.55
CA PHE A 119 -20.54 -11.07 8.46
C PHE A 119 -21.42 -9.99 7.83
N GLN A 120 -20.87 -8.82 7.48
CA GLN A 120 -21.68 -7.64 7.18
C GLN A 120 -22.53 -7.78 5.91
N LEU A 121 -21.92 -8.20 4.81
CA LEU A 121 -22.65 -8.37 3.54
C LEU A 121 -23.72 -9.47 3.64
N PRO A 122 -23.46 -10.67 4.20
CA PRO A 122 -24.49 -11.66 4.44
C PRO A 122 -25.60 -11.18 5.39
N PHE A 123 -25.25 -10.43 6.44
CA PHE A 123 -26.19 -9.88 7.40
C PHE A 123 -27.19 -8.91 6.73
N ILE A 124 -26.67 -7.90 6.00
CA ILE A 124 -27.54 -6.96 5.27
C ILE A 124 -28.44 -7.66 4.27
N ARG A 125 -27.90 -8.68 3.56
CA ARG A 125 -28.72 -9.46 2.63
C ARG A 125 -29.87 -10.16 3.33
N LYS A 126 -29.61 -10.74 4.48
CA LYS A 126 -30.64 -11.41 5.30
C LYS A 126 -31.69 -10.39 5.75
N GLU A 127 -31.29 -9.24 6.27
CA GLU A 127 -32.20 -8.18 6.69
C GLU A 127 -33.09 -7.69 5.53
N LEU A 128 -32.52 -7.59 4.31
CA LEU A 128 -33.29 -7.25 3.11
C LEU A 128 -34.34 -8.34 2.79
N VAL A 129 -33.99 -9.62 2.87
CA VAL A 129 -34.92 -10.74 2.63
C VAL A 129 -36.03 -10.71 3.68
N ASP A 130 -35.69 -10.52 4.96
CA ASP A 130 -36.66 -10.50 6.06
C ASP A 130 -37.62 -9.28 5.97
N ALA A 131 -37.17 -8.16 5.39
CA ALA A 131 -37.95 -6.92 5.24
C ALA A 131 -38.81 -6.87 3.96
N LEU A 132 -38.47 -7.68 2.94
CA LEU A 132 -39.10 -7.63 1.62
C LEU A 132 -40.02 -8.84 1.38
N ASP A 133 -41.07 -8.65 0.57
CA ASP A 133 -41.89 -9.76 0.09
C ASP A 133 -41.31 -10.31 -1.20
N GLU A 134 -40.81 -11.53 -1.19
CA GLU A 134 -40.20 -12.17 -2.37
C GLU A 134 -41.13 -12.29 -3.58
N ASN A 135 -42.47 -12.23 -3.39
CA ASN A 135 -43.44 -12.24 -4.47
C ASN A 135 -43.53 -10.87 -5.18
N ASP A 136 -43.01 -9.79 -4.59
CA ASP A 136 -43.03 -8.47 -5.21
C ASP A 136 -41.87 -8.33 -6.23
N ASN A 137 -42.18 -7.81 -7.40
CA ASN A 137 -41.21 -7.55 -8.44
C ASN A 137 -40.16 -6.53 -8.04
N LEU A 138 -40.54 -5.51 -7.24
CA LEU A 138 -39.63 -4.51 -6.77
C LEU A 138 -38.65 -5.08 -5.72
N ALA A 139 -39.14 -5.94 -4.83
CA ALA A 139 -38.33 -6.67 -3.88
C ALA A 139 -37.26 -7.52 -4.58
N ARG A 140 -37.65 -8.27 -5.62
CA ARG A 140 -36.72 -9.07 -6.42
C ARG A 140 -35.66 -8.21 -7.11
N LEU A 141 -36.01 -7.02 -7.60
CA LEU A 141 -35.06 -6.09 -8.20
C LEU A 141 -34.05 -5.58 -7.15
N ILE A 142 -34.52 -5.21 -5.95
CA ILE A 142 -33.67 -4.75 -4.84
C ILE A 142 -32.67 -5.84 -4.44
N LEU A 143 -33.13 -7.06 -4.24
CA LEU A 143 -32.26 -8.20 -3.89
C LEU A 143 -31.24 -8.49 -5.00
N LYS A 144 -31.64 -8.43 -6.26
CA LYS A 144 -30.71 -8.59 -7.39
C LYS A 144 -29.62 -7.53 -7.41
N LEU A 145 -29.97 -6.26 -7.23
CA LEU A 145 -29.00 -5.15 -7.20
C LEU A 145 -28.03 -5.31 -6.04
N TYR A 146 -28.53 -5.72 -4.86
CA TYR A 146 -27.69 -6.00 -3.72
C TYR A 146 -26.73 -7.18 -3.97
N ASP A 147 -27.21 -8.28 -4.54
CA ASP A 147 -26.40 -9.46 -4.86
C ASP A 147 -25.31 -9.13 -5.91
N GLU A 148 -25.59 -8.25 -6.87
CA GLU A 148 -24.62 -7.77 -7.83
C GLU A 148 -23.53 -6.88 -7.17
N TYR A 149 -23.94 -5.99 -6.27
CA TYR A 149 -23.02 -5.19 -5.47
C TYR A 149 -22.14 -6.08 -4.57
N SER A 150 -22.75 -6.95 -3.78
CA SER A 150 -22.02 -7.86 -2.88
C SER A 150 -21.02 -8.74 -3.64
N ARG A 151 -21.39 -9.19 -4.86
CA ARG A 151 -20.48 -9.96 -5.71
C ARG A 151 -19.29 -9.14 -6.18
N ALA A 152 -19.49 -7.87 -6.56
CA ALA A 152 -18.40 -6.99 -6.97
C ALA A 152 -17.41 -6.74 -5.84
N VAL A 153 -17.89 -6.40 -4.62
CA VAL A 153 -17.05 -6.26 -3.43
C VAL A 153 -16.28 -7.55 -3.13
N THR A 154 -16.98 -8.70 -3.20
CA THR A 154 -16.35 -10.01 -2.94
C THR A 154 -15.24 -10.32 -3.96
N GLN A 155 -15.45 -10.01 -5.24
CA GLN A 155 -14.44 -10.25 -6.28
C GLN A 155 -13.20 -9.38 -6.06
N HIS A 156 -13.39 -8.12 -5.69
CA HIS A 156 -12.31 -7.19 -5.38
C HIS A 156 -11.47 -7.69 -4.19
N MET A 157 -12.08 -7.90 -3.04
CA MET A 157 -11.37 -8.38 -1.85
C MET A 157 -10.69 -9.74 -2.05
N ARG A 158 -11.30 -10.65 -2.81
CA ARG A 158 -10.67 -11.94 -3.13
C ARG A 158 -9.48 -11.81 -4.09
N TYR A 159 -9.47 -10.81 -4.96
CA TYR A 159 -8.30 -10.50 -5.76
C TYR A 159 -7.13 -10.09 -4.86
N GLU A 160 -7.37 -9.24 -3.88
CA GLU A 160 -6.36 -8.81 -2.92
C GLU A 160 -5.82 -9.96 -2.09
N GLU A 161 -6.71 -10.79 -1.55
CA GLU A 161 -6.34 -12.00 -0.78
C GLU A 161 -5.48 -12.99 -1.57
N LYS A 162 -5.71 -13.09 -2.88
CA LYS A 162 -5.00 -14.05 -3.75
C LYS A 162 -3.72 -13.48 -4.37
N THR A 163 -3.64 -12.18 -4.55
CA THR A 163 -2.56 -11.55 -5.32
C THR A 163 -1.75 -10.57 -4.47
N VAL A 164 -2.40 -9.61 -3.82
CA VAL A 164 -1.72 -8.52 -3.11
C VAL A 164 -1.15 -8.99 -1.77
N PHE A 165 -1.97 -9.64 -0.95
CA PHE A 165 -1.57 -10.06 0.39
C PHE A 165 -0.40 -11.08 0.38
N PRO A 166 -0.39 -12.12 -0.48
CA PRO A 166 0.75 -13.02 -0.59
C PRO A 166 2.03 -12.32 -1.06
N TYR A 167 1.91 -11.34 -1.95
CA TYR A 167 3.05 -10.51 -2.35
C TYR A 167 3.62 -9.74 -1.15
N VAL A 168 2.76 -9.08 -0.39
CA VAL A 168 3.17 -8.31 0.80
C VAL A 168 3.80 -9.23 1.86
N GLU A 169 3.24 -10.41 2.08
CA GLU A 169 3.82 -11.43 2.98
C GLU A 169 5.22 -11.84 2.54
N SER A 170 5.43 -12.06 1.25
CA SER A 170 6.74 -12.42 0.70
C SER A 170 7.75 -11.27 0.85
N LEU A 171 7.31 -10.03 0.69
CA LEU A 171 8.13 -8.84 0.87
C LEU A 171 8.54 -8.66 2.34
N ILE A 172 7.61 -8.84 3.29
CA ILE A 172 7.89 -8.85 4.73
C ILE A 172 8.89 -9.96 5.09
N GLY A 173 8.75 -11.13 4.45
CA GLY A 173 9.66 -12.28 4.63
C GLY A 173 11.04 -12.11 3.96
N GLY A 174 11.34 -10.97 3.35
CA GLY A 174 12.62 -10.69 2.67
C GLY A 174 12.83 -11.48 1.38
N LYS A 175 11.76 -11.97 0.75
CA LYS A 175 11.78 -12.74 -0.51
C LYS A 175 10.81 -12.13 -1.53
N PRO A 176 11.05 -10.91 -2.02
CA PRO A 176 10.14 -10.24 -2.94
C PRO A 176 9.98 -11.05 -4.24
N LEU A 177 8.74 -11.15 -4.73
CA LEU A 177 8.43 -11.77 -6.01
C LEU A 177 8.97 -10.90 -7.15
N ALA A 178 9.79 -11.46 -8.04
CA ALA A 178 10.56 -10.74 -9.05
C ALA A 178 9.73 -9.94 -10.08
N ASN A 179 8.45 -10.29 -10.26
CA ASN A 179 7.62 -9.77 -11.35
C ASN A 179 6.38 -8.99 -10.87
N TYR A 180 6.31 -8.59 -9.61
CA TYR A 180 5.18 -7.83 -9.07
C TYR A 180 5.70 -6.60 -8.30
N ALA A 181 5.01 -5.50 -8.44
CA ALA A 181 5.20 -4.28 -7.64
C ALA A 181 3.83 -3.72 -7.26
N ILE A 182 3.74 -3.06 -6.11
CA ILE A 182 2.45 -2.55 -5.59
C ILE A 182 1.80 -1.54 -6.53
N ASP A 183 2.56 -0.83 -7.37
CA ASP A 183 2.03 0.11 -8.35
C ASP A 183 1.15 -0.54 -9.44
N MET A 184 1.23 -1.87 -9.61
CA MET A 184 0.32 -2.60 -10.50
C MET A 184 -1.09 -2.70 -9.91
N TYR A 185 -1.20 -2.67 -8.59
CA TYR A 185 -2.47 -2.76 -7.87
C TYR A 185 -3.23 -1.42 -7.83
N SER A 186 -2.55 -0.30 -7.60
CA SER A 186 -3.14 1.02 -7.35
C SER A 186 -4.08 1.57 -8.45
N LYS A 187 -4.22 0.84 -9.58
CA LYS A 187 -5.02 1.27 -10.74
C LYS A 187 -6.45 0.71 -10.76
N HIS A 188 -6.86 -0.10 -9.79
CA HIS A 188 -8.08 -0.90 -9.88
C HIS A 188 -9.22 -0.45 -8.95
N HIS A 189 -9.06 0.59 -8.14
CA HIS A 189 -10.10 1.09 -7.24
C HIS A 189 -11.09 2.03 -7.94
N GLY A 190 -12.42 1.76 -7.86
CA GLY A 190 -13.39 2.81 -8.12
C GLY A 190 -14.66 2.59 -8.93
N GLN A 191 -15.25 1.39 -9.05
CA GLN A 191 -16.51 1.23 -9.83
C GLN A 191 -17.74 0.73 -9.05
N GLU A 192 -17.68 0.46 -7.76
CA GLU A 192 -18.71 -0.33 -7.07
C GLU A 192 -19.90 0.48 -6.49
N SER A 193 -19.78 1.81 -6.34
CA SER A 193 -20.77 2.64 -5.63
C SER A 193 -22.07 2.94 -6.42
N SER A 194 -22.10 2.77 -7.74
CA SER A 194 -23.28 3.17 -8.56
C SER A 194 -24.52 2.31 -8.30
N LYS A 195 -24.34 0.99 -8.19
CA LYS A 195 -25.44 0.03 -7.96
C LYS A 195 -26.05 0.17 -6.58
N LEU A 196 -25.23 0.39 -5.55
CA LEU A 196 -25.71 0.60 -4.19
C LEU A 196 -26.50 1.90 -4.06
N ARG A 197 -26.08 2.96 -4.75
CA ARG A 197 -26.79 4.23 -4.84
C ARG A 197 -28.16 4.07 -5.49
N GLU A 198 -28.23 3.31 -6.59
CA GLU A 198 -29.47 2.99 -7.29
C GLU A 198 -30.42 2.20 -6.38
N LEU A 199 -29.96 1.15 -5.72
CA LEU A 199 -30.69 0.36 -4.75
C LEU A 199 -31.30 1.24 -3.64
N LYS A 200 -30.48 2.07 -2.99
CA LYS A 200 -30.96 2.98 -1.94
C LYS A 200 -32.04 3.94 -2.45
N SER A 201 -31.85 4.48 -3.67
CA SER A 201 -32.83 5.36 -4.31
C SER A 201 -34.15 4.66 -4.60
N ILE A 202 -34.12 3.40 -5.01
CA ILE A 202 -35.32 2.60 -5.28
C ILE A 202 -36.10 2.36 -3.99
N ILE A 203 -35.42 1.92 -2.92
CA ILE A 203 -36.07 1.69 -1.62
C ILE A 203 -36.73 2.98 -1.11
N ILE A 204 -36.00 4.09 -1.09
CA ILE A 204 -36.49 5.36 -0.52
C ILE A 204 -37.67 5.93 -1.33
N LYS A 205 -37.66 5.82 -2.65
CA LYS A 205 -38.64 6.50 -3.51
C LYS A 205 -39.88 5.68 -3.83
N TYR A 206 -39.73 4.38 -3.94
CA TYR A 206 -40.74 3.55 -4.60
C TYR A 206 -41.27 2.42 -3.72
N PHE A 207 -40.67 2.14 -2.57
CA PHE A 207 -41.16 1.05 -1.75
C PHE A 207 -42.48 1.45 -1.04
N PRO A 208 -43.57 0.68 -1.21
CA PRO A 208 -44.86 1.03 -0.60
C PRO A 208 -44.81 0.84 0.92
N GLY A 209 -45.21 1.90 1.66
CA GLY A 209 -45.12 1.95 3.11
C GLY A 209 -46.20 1.12 3.82
N ASP A 210 -45.82 0.01 4.38
CA ASP A 210 -46.47 -0.61 5.55
C ASP A 210 -45.61 -0.29 6.78
N SER A 211 -46.25 0.20 7.89
CA SER A 211 -45.51 0.77 9.03
C SER A 211 -44.52 -0.17 9.70
N LEU A 212 -44.78 -1.48 9.75
CA LEU A 212 -43.85 -2.48 10.31
C LEU A 212 -42.68 -2.74 9.39
N ARG A 213 -42.90 -2.90 8.08
CA ARG A 213 -41.85 -3.07 7.09
C ARG A 213 -41.01 -1.81 6.92
N ASN A 214 -41.58 -0.61 7.07
CA ASN A 214 -40.84 0.65 7.03
C ASN A 214 -39.78 0.75 8.11
N ASN A 215 -40.05 0.31 9.35
CA ASN A 215 -39.05 0.33 10.41
C ASN A 215 -37.91 -0.63 10.12
N GLN A 216 -38.21 -1.80 9.61
CA GLN A 216 -37.21 -2.82 9.24
C GLN A 216 -36.35 -2.36 8.07
N LEU A 217 -36.96 -1.85 7.00
CA LEU A 217 -36.24 -1.28 5.86
C LEU A 217 -35.41 -0.06 6.23
N SER A 218 -35.90 0.79 7.13
CA SER A 218 -35.12 1.94 7.62
C SER A 218 -33.88 1.49 8.39
N ALA A 219 -33.99 0.45 9.23
CA ALA A 219 -32.84 -0.13 9.92
C ALA A 219 -31.83 -0.73 8.91
N THR A 220 -32.32 -1.52 7.95
CA THR A 220 -31.47 -2.12 6.90
C THR A 220 -30.80 -1.06 6.03
N LEU A 221 -31.51 0.03 5.68
CA LEU A 221 -30.91 1.16 4.97
C LEU A 221 -29.79 1.82 5.78
N TYR A 222 -29.97 1.95 7.10
CA TYR A 222 -28.93 2.47 7.97
C TYR A 222 -27.69 1.58 7.95
N ASP A 223 -27.86 0.26 7.99
CA ASP A 223 -26.76 -0.69 7.86
C ASP A 223 -26.07 -0.63 6.48
N ILE A 224 -26.86 -0.43 5.42
CA ILE A 224 -26.31 -0.22 4.06
C ILE A 224 -25.47 1.05 3.98
N TYR A 225 -25.94 2.18 4.55
CA TYR A 225 -25.18 3.43 4.58
C TYR A 225 -23.89 3.30 5.39
N ASN A 226 -23.96 2.68 6.56
CA ASN A 226 -22.79 2.42 7.40
C ASN A 226 -21.78 1.51 6.68
N ASN A 227 -22.25 0.45 6.04
CA ASN A 227 -21.40 -0.46 5.28
C ASN A 227 -20.67 0.25 4.12
N GLU A 228 -21.38 1.12 3.39
CA GLU A 228 -20.78 1.92 2.30
C GLU A 228 -19.70 2.87 2.84
N GLU A 229 -19.95 3.55 3.96
CA GLU A 229 -18.97 4.43 4.60
C GLU A 229 -17.73 3.65 5.05
N TRP A 230 -17.92 2.47 5.66
CA TRP A 230 -16.83 1.62 6.10
C TRP A 230 -15.99 1.06 4.95
N LEU A 231 -16.63 0.66 3.85
CA LEU A 231 -15.90 0.23 2.65
C LEU A 231 -15.12 1.37 2.01
N ALA A 232 -15.69 2.57 1.98
CA ALA A 232 -14.97 3.75 1.51
C ALA A 232 -13.75 4.05 2.37
N LEU A 233 -13.88 3.99 3.72
CA LEU A 233 -12.78 4.16 4.65
C LEU A 233 -11.71 3.09 4.52
N HIS A 234 -12.11 1.84 4.28
CA HIS A 234 -11.19 0.73 4.01
C HIS A 234 -10.34 1.02 2.77
N ALA A 235 -10.95 1.40 1.65
CA ALA A 235 -10.24 1.78 0.44
C ALA A 235 -9.32 3.00 0.64
N GLU A 236 -9.77 4.02 1.40
CA GLU A 236 -8.94 5.18 1.74
C GLU A 236 -7.71 4.78 2.58
N VAL A 237 -7.82 3.84 3.53
CA VAL A 237 -6.69 3.31 4.30
C VAL A 237 -5.72 2.55 3.39
N GLU A 238 -6.24 1.78 2.44
CA GLU A 238 -5.39 1.09 1.45
C GLU A 238 -4.60 2.08 0.60
N ASP A 239 -5.27 3.05 0.00
CA ASP A 239 -4.66 3.99 -0.93
C ASP A 239 -3.67 4.95 -0.23
N ASN A 240 -4.00 5.44 0.97
CA ASN A 240 -3.26 6.51 1.62
C ASN A 240 -2.29 6.03 2.71
N ILE A 241 -2.43 4.80 3.22
CA ILE A 241 -1.58 4.28 4.29
C ILE A 241 -0.87 3.00 3.85
N PHE A 242 -1.62 1.97 3.39
CA PHE A 242 -1.07 0.66 3.10
C PHE A 242 -0.15 0.67 1.87
N ILE A 243 -0.62 1.20 0.73
CA ILE A 243 0.19 1.28 -0.49
C ILE A 243 1.48 2.09 -0.27
N PRO A 244 1.46 3.29 0.34
CA PRO A 244 2.68 4.03 0.66
C PRO A 244 3.64 3.27 1.58
N ALA A 245 3.12 2.56 2.60
CA ALA A 245 3.95 1.75 3.49
C ALA A 245 4.65 0.59 2.74
N ILE A 246 3.97 -0.05 1.80
CA ILE A 246 4.56 -1.11 0.96
C ILE A 246 5.63 -0.53 0.04
N ARG A 247 5.38 0.62 -0.62
CA ARG A 247 6.39 1.29 -1.46
C ARG A 247 7.67 1.57 -0.67
N SER A 248 7.54 2.11 0.54
CA SER A 248 8.66 2.35 1.44
C SER A 248 9.40 1.05 1.79
N LEU A 249 8.69 -0.05 2.00
CA LEU A 249 9.29 -1.36 2.26
C LEU A 249 10.01 -1.93 1.02
N GLU A 250 9.41 -1.79 -0.18
CA GLU A 250 10.05 -2.17 -1.45
C GLU A 250 11.37 -1.43 -1.69
N GLU A 251 11.38 -0.13 -1.44
CA GLU A 251 12.59 0.70 -1.59
C GLU A 251 13.70 0.26 -0.64
N ARG A 252 13.37 0.03 0.64
CA ARG A 252 14.33 -0.48 1.65
C ARG A 252 14.87 -1.85 1.28
N SER A 253 14.03 -2.75 0.77
CA SER A 253 14.43 -4.07 0.31
C SER A 253 15.43 -3.99 -0.85
N ARG A 254 15.16 -3.13 -1.84
CA ARG A 254 16.08 -2.89 -2.98
C ARG A 254 17.43 -2.33 -2.53
N GLN A 255 17.42 -1.37 -1.60
CA GLN A 255 18.66 -0.78 -1.07
C GLN A 255 19.49 -1.83 -0.30
N SER A 256 18.84 -2.68 0.50
CA SER A 256 19.49 -3.78 1.21
C SER A 256 20.14 -4.77 0.25
N ASP A 257 19.46 -5.18 -0.83
CA ASP A 257 19.99 -6.09 -1.85
C ASP A 257 21.20 -5.50 -2.57
N VAL A 258 21.16 -4.21 -2.90
CA VAL A 258 22.28 -3.49 -3.52
C VAL A 258 23.47 -3.45 -2.54
N SER A 259 23.23 -3.10 -1.28
CA SER A 259 24.28 -3.07 -0.24
C SER A 259 24.90 -4.44 0.00
N ALA A 260 24.08 -5.51 0.04
CA ALA A 260 24.58 -6.89 0.19
C ALA A 260 25.42 -7.32 -1.02
N LYS A 261 25.01 -6.97 -2.25
CA LYS A 261 25.82 -7.25 -3.47
C LYS A 261 27.14 -6.51 -3.43
N ILE A 262 27.16 -5.25 -3.02
CA ILE A 262 28.39 -4.44 -2.87
C ILE A 262 29.29 -5.07 -1.80
N SER A 263 28.77 -5.43 -0.63
CA SER A 263 29.55 -6.07 0.45
C SER A 263 30.13 -7.41 0.02
N ASN A 264 29.38 -8.23 -0.73
CA ASN A 264 29.87 -9.48 -1.27
C ASN A 264 30.97 -9.28 -2.34
N MET A 265 30.92 -8.19 -3.11
CA MET A 265 31.98 -7.82 -4.04
C MET A 265 33.25 -7.39 -3.32
N ILE A 266 33.11 -6.67 -2.20
CA ILE A 266 34.23 -6.23 -1.37
C ILE A 266 34.88 -7.43 -0.64
N GLY A 267 34.08 -8.32 -0.03
CA GLY A 267 34.56 -9.47 0.74
C GLY A 267 35.35 -10.49 -0.11
N ARG A 268 34.95 -10.68 -1.38
CA ARG A 268 35.68 -11.57 -2.31
C ARG A 268 37.10 -11.09 -2.68
N ASN A 269 37.41 -9.82 -2.50
CA ASN A 269 38.71 -9.25 -2.80
C ASN A 269 39.74 -9.40 -1.67
N GLN A 270 39.37 -9.92 -0.51
CA GLN A 270 40.30 -10.12 0.64
C GLN A 270 40.90 -11.55 0.74
N GLU A 271 40.35 -12.53 0.01
CA GLU A 271 40.88 -13.89 0.02
C GLU A 271 41.62 -14.18 -1.30
N GLY A 272 42.95 -14.12 -1.25
CA GLY A 272 43.88 -14.20 -2.35
C GLY A 272 43.71 -15.40 -3.28
N ALA A 273 43.81 -15.15 -4.52
CA ALA A 273 44.24 -15.83 -5.77
C ALA A 273 43.68 -15.12 -7.01
N ASP A 274 42.60 -14.34 -6.87
CA ASP A 274 41.93 -13.55 -7.93
C ASP A 274 42.05 -12.03 -7.74
N ALA A 275 43.06 -11.56 -6.99
CA ALA A 275 43.27 -10.12 -6.82
C ALA A 275 43.57 -9.46 -8.19
N LEU A 276 43.00 -8.27 -8.39
CA LEU A 276 43.28 -7.48 -9.57
C LEU A 276 44.75 -7.04 -9.59
N GLY A 277 45.41 -7.26 -10.71
CA GLY A 277 46.73 -6.71 -10.95
C GLY A 277 46.67 -5.18 -11.13
N GLU A 278 47.78 -4.47 -10.88
CA GLU A 278 47.85 -3.01 -11.01
C GLU A 278 47.36 -2.54 -12.41
N ARG A 279 47.75 -3.24 -13.47
CA ARG A 279 47.30 -2.93 -14.83
C ARG A 279 45.77 -3.10 -15.04
N GLU A 280 45.15 -4.03 -14.34
CA GLU A 280 43.70 -4.21 -14.38
C GLU A 280 42.99 -3.08 -13.62
N LYS A 281 43.57 -2.57 -12.53
CA LYS A 281 43.09 -1.38 -11.81
C LYS A 281 43.18 -0.13 -12.70
N ASP A 282 44.30 0.09 -13.37
CA ASP A 282 44.50 1.21 -14.33
C ASP A 282 43.40 1.19 -15.42
N VAL A 283 43.13 -0.01 -15.98
CA VAL A 283 42.07 -0.19 -16.99
C VAL A 283 40.70 0.11 -16.43
N ILE A 284 40.38 -0.27 -15.18
CA ILE A 284 39.09 0.09 -14.52
C ILE A 284 38.96 1.59 -14.38
N VAL A 285 39.97 2.29 -13.89
CA VAL A 285 39.98 3.75 -13.74
C VAL A 285 39.69 4.44 -15.07
N ALA A 286 40.39 4.06 -16.12
CA ALA A 286 40.19 4.64 -17.45
C ALA A 286 38.79 4.34 -18.04
N LEU A 287 38.24 3.13 -17.81
CA LEU A 287 36.87 2.78 -18.20
C LEU A 287 35.81 3.63 -17.49
N VAL A 288 35.99 3.85 -16.20
CA VAL A 288 35.06 4.66 -15.38
C VAL A 288 35.11 6.13 -15.76
N GLN A 289 36.24 6.61 -16.27
CA GLN A 289 36.40 7.93 -16.85
C GLN A 289 35.78 8.07 -18.27
N GLY A 290 35.20 7.00 -18.80
CA GLY A 290 34.50 7.01 -20.08
C GLY A 290 35.39 6.77 -21.30
N MET A 291 36.65 6.33 -21.14
CA MET A 291 37.56 6.11 -22.24
C MET A 291 37.16 4.85 -23.05
N SER A 292 37.24 4.96 -24.38
CA SER A 292 37.12 3.82 -25.29
C SER A 292 38.34 2.92 -25.21
N ASN A 293 38.24 1.68 -25.69
CA ASN A 293 39.37 0.75 -25.72
C ASN A 293 40.60 1.31 -26.43
N LYS A 294 40.42 2.16 -27.44
CA LYS A 294 41.50 2.78 -28.20
C LYS A 294 42.19 3.87 -27.38
N GLU A 295 41.40 4.72 -26.71
CA GLU A 295 41.93 5.76 -25.82
C GLU A 295 42.65 5.15 -24.59
N ILE A 296 42.14 4.05 -24.02
CA ILE A 296 42.80 3.31 -22.95
C ILE A 296 44.15 2.73 -23.42
N ALA A 297 44.18 2.17 -24.62
CA ALA A 297 45.41 1.62 -25.20
C ALA A 297 46.48 2.70 -25.37
N GLU A 298 46.11 3.86 -25.88
CA GLU A 298 46.98 5.03 -26.01
C GLU A 298 47.43 5.56 -24.64
N HIS A 299 46.51 5.72 -23.72
CA HIS A 299 46.74 6.26 -22.36
C HIS A 299 47.71 5.37 -21.55
N LEU A 300 47.51 4.06 -21.62
CA LEU A 300 48.32 3.08 -20.85
C LEU A 300 49.54 2.54 -21.63
N CYS A 301 49.77 3.03 -22.85
CA CYS A 301 50.87 2.58 -23.77
C CYS A 301 50.86 1.06 -23.99
N ILE A 302 49.67 0.48 -24.26
CA ILE A 302 49.49 -0.96 -24.55
C ILE A 302 48.69 -1.16 -25.85
N SER A 303 48.63 -2.38 -26.37
CA SER A 303 47.79 -2.66 -27.54
C SER A 303 46.30 -2.71 -27.19
N VAL A 304 45.40 -2.37 -28.15
CA VAL A 304 43.93 -2.48 -27.99
C VAL A 304 43.56 -3.94 -27.63
N ASN A 305 44.23 -4.92 -28.19
CA ASN A 305 44.00 -6.35 -27.84
C ASN A 305 44.34 -6.64 -26.38
N THR A 306 45.38 -5.99 -25.83
CA THR A 306 45.76 -6.10 -24.41
C THR A 306 44.69 -5.50 -23.53
N VAL A 307 44.10 -4.35 -23.88
CA VAL A 307 42.97 -3.76 -23.17
C VAL A 307 41.77 -4.71 -23.15
N ILE A 308 41.41 -5.29 -24.27
CA ILE A 308 40.31 -6.28 -24.38
C ILE A 308 40.55 -7.48 -23.48
N THR A 309 41.79 -7.95 -23.41
CA THR A 309 42.19 -9.09 -22.54
C THR A 309 42.05 -8.69 -21.06
N HIS A 310 42.53 -7.51 -20.65
CA HIS A 310 42.33 -7.02 -19.26
C HIS A 310 40.86 -6.88 -18.92
N ARG A 311 40.04 -6.31 -19.80
CA ARG A 311 38.60 -6.21 -19.58
C ARG A 311 37.92 -7.56 -19.39
N ARG A 312 38.30 -8.58 -20.15
CA ARG A 312 37.78 -9.96 -20.00
C ARG A 312 38.20 -10.55 -18.65
N ASN A 313 39.45 -10.36 -18.25
CA ASN A 313 39.97 -10.82 -16.97
C ASN A 313 39.29 -10.10 -15.80
N ILE A 314 39.10 -8.80 -15.88
CA ILE A 314 38.36 -7.99 -14.89
C ILE A 314 36.95 -8.54 -14.75
N ALA A 315 36.22 -8.71 -15.87
CA ALA A 315 34.85 -9.25 -15.84
C ALA A 315 34.80 -10.66 -15.22
N ARG A 316 35.78 -11.51 -15.51
CA ARG A 316 35.87 -12.87 -14.92
C ARG A 316 36.21 -12.82 -13.42
N LYS A 317 37.14 -11.99 -13.00
CA LYS A 317 37.59 -11.88 -11.60
C LYS A 317 36.51 -11.22 -10.72
N LEU A 318 35.90 -10.13 -11.20
CA LEU A 318 34.93 -9.36 -10.43
C LEU A 318 33.48 -9.85 -10.61
N GLN A 319 33.18 -10.64 -11.63
CA GLN A 319 31.83 -11.02 -12.04
C GLN A 319 30.95 -9.80 -12.31
N ILE A 320 31.55 -8.68 -12.75
CA ILE A 320 30.89 -7.42 -13.08
C ILE A 320 30.96 -7.24 -14.60
N HIS A 321 29.77 -7.07 -15.22
CA HIS A 321 29.65 -6.97 -16.68
C HIS A 321 29.13 -5.61 -17.15
N SER A 322 28.71 -4.70 -16.23
CA SER A 322 28.17 -3.38 -16.56
C SER A 322 29.16 -2.26 -16.19
N ALA A 323 29.15 -1.17 -16.98
CA ALA A 323 29.94 0.03 -16.70
C ALA A 323 29.56 0.63 -15.32
N ALA A 324 28.26 0.70 -15.00
CA ALA A 324 27.79 1.19 -13.71
C ALA A 324 28.32 0.34 -12.54
N GLY A 325 28.36 -0.99 -12.68
CA GLY A 325 28.92 -1.88 -11.68
C GLY A 325 30.42 -1.65 -11.48
N LEU A 326 31.19 -1.43 -12.55
CA LEU A 326 32.62 -1.10 -12.48
C LEU A 326 32.86 0.27 -11.83
N THR A 327 31.99 1.25 -12.08
CA THR A 327 32.06 2.57 -11.44
C THR A 327 31.88 2.45 -9.92
N ILE A 328 30.86 1.72 -9.48
CA ILE A 328 30.62 1.47 -8.05
C ILE A 328 31.82 0.75 -7.43
N TYR A 329 32.35 -0.29 -8.11
CA TYR A 329 33.54 -1.01 -7.65
C TYR A 329 34.75 -0.09 -7.47
N ALA A 330 35.02 0.78 -8.46
CA ALA A 330 36.16 1.69 -8.42
C ALA A 330 36.07 2.71 -7.26
N ILE A 331 34.89 3.26 -7.01
CA ILE A 331 34.64 4.20 -5.91
C ILE A 331 34.82 3.51 -4.55
N VAL A 332 34.18 2.36 -4.36
CA VAL A 332 34.19 1.62 -3.09
C VAL A 332 35.59 1.13 -2.71
N ASN A 333 36.42 0.78 -3.71
CA ASN A 333 37.81 0.34 -3.50
C ASN A 333 38.84 1.50 -3.59
N ASN A 334 38.36 2.76 -3.52
CA ASN A 334 39.21 3.97 -3.57
C ASN A 334 40.15 4.01 -4.79
N LEU A 335 39.75 3.42 -5.93
CA LEU A 335 40.50 3.50 -7.17
C LEU A 335 40.27 4.84 -7.88
N ILE A 336 39.14 5.48 -7.61
CA ILE A 336 38.77 6.78 -8.19
C ILE A 336 37.92 7.56 -7.15
N ASP A 337 38.10 8.88 -7.14
CA ASP A 337 37.22 9.78 -6.37
C ASP A 337 35.90 9.99 -7.10
N ILE A 338 34.80 10.11 -6.35
CA ILE A 338 33.44 10.29 -6.91
C ILE A 338 33.35 11.56 -7.78
N SER A 339 34.14 12.59 -7.44
CA SER A 339 34.22 13.85 -8.20
C SER A 339 34.86 13.71 -9.59
N ALA A 340 35.59 12.63 -9.84
CA ALA A 340 36.28 12.36 -11.11
C ALA A 340 35.46 11.45 -12.07
N VAL A 341 34.25 11.02 -11.66
CA VAL A 341 33.35 10.21 -12.49
C VAL A 341 32.55 11.11 -13.41
N LYS A 342 32.67 10.95 -14.72
CA LYS A 342 31.76 11.59 -15.68
C LYS A 342 30.45 10.80 -15.74
N LEU A 343 29.40 11.37 -15.18
CA LEU A 343 28.00 10.88 -15.28
C LEU A 343 27.41 11.21 -16.64
#